data_f1c1619ae0c63fb25434b343fe6a97eb
#
_entry.id   f1c1619ae0c63fb25434b343fe6a97eb
#
_cell.length_a   1.000
_cell.length_b   1.000
_cell.length_c   1.000
_cell.angle_alpha   90.00
_cell.angle_beta   90.00
_cell.angle_gamma   90.00
#
_symmetry.space_group_name_H-M   'P 1'
#
loop_
_entity.id
_entity.type
_entity.pdbx_description
1 polymer ?
#
loop_
_entity_poly.entity_id
_entity_poly.type
_entity_poly.pdbx_seq_one_letter_code
_entity_poly.pdbx_strand_id
1 'polypeptide(L)'
;MEIADTKNTVMNMLQKWPKLIEWLEEKEYFIAPASKEHHGAYKGGLMEHSFRVAYELEKITWCMGLKWERRESPGIIGLLHDVCKLGDYHYYIDPRTDTMIEIEWNKEKLYPGHGDKSLIMLMGLIDLTEEEKMCIRYHMGAFTDKSEWE
;
A
#
# COMPACT_ATOMS: atom_id res chain seq x y z
N MET A 1 10.68 4.13 -14.48
CA MET A 1 10.71 2.66 -14.30
C MET A 1 9.39 2.14 -14.82
N GLU A 2 9.38 1.15 -15.67
CA GLU A 2 8.14 0.58 -16.21
C GLU A 2 7.35 -0.16 -15.10
N ILE A 3 6.02 -0.24 -15.24
CA ILE A 3 5.14 -0.90 -14.25
C ILE A 3 5.59 -2.36 -13.98
N ALA A 4 6.02 -3.08 -15.02
CA ALA A 4 6.53 -4.44 -14.88
C ALA A 4 7.80 -4.52 -14.03
N ASP A 5 8.73 -3.60 -14.17
CA ASP A 5 9.96 -3.53 -13.38
C ASP A 5 9.66 -3.22 -11.92
N THR A 6 8.69 -2.33 -11.67
CA THR A 6 8.23 -1.99 -10.32
C THR A 6 7.59 -3.21 -9.66
N LYS A 7 6.71 -3.94 -10.35
CA LYS A 7 6.10 -5.17 -9.83
C LYS A 7 7.16 -6.18 -9.41
N ASN A 8 8.13 -6.47 -10.27
CA ASN A 8 9.20 -7.42 -9.97
C ASN A 8 10.01 -6.97 -8.74
N THR A 9 10.30 -5.69 -8.62
CA THR A 9 11.02 -5.13 -7.47
C THR A 9 10.22 -5.31 -6.19
N VAL A 10 8.93 -4.98 -6.18
CA VAL A 10 8.03 -5.17 -5.03
C VAL A 10 7.95 -6.64 -4.63
N MET A 11 7.78 -7.55 -5.58
CA MET A 11 7.75 -8.99 -5.30
C MET A 11 9.06 -9.48 -4.68
N ASN A 12 10.21 -9.00 -5.15
CA ASN A 12 11.51 -9.31 -4.56
C ASN A 12 11.65 -8.76 -3.13
N MET A 13 11.17 -7.56 -2.85
CA MET A 13 11.16 -7.00 -1.49
C MET A 13 10.31 -7.83 -0.53
N LEU A 14 9.21 -8.40 -1.01
CA LEU A 14 8.27 -9.18 -0.21
C LEU A 14 8.49 -10.71 -0.30
N GLN A 15 9.56 -11.18 -0.92
CA GLN A 15 9.79 -12.61 -1.21
C GLN A 15 9.77 -13.54 0.02
N LYS A 16 10.03 -13.00 1.21
CA LYS A 16 9.95 -13.75 2.48
C LYS A 16 8.51 -14.11 2.89
N TRP A 17 7.49 -13.47 2.29
CA TRP A 17 6.08 -13.62 2.62
C TRP A 17 5.25 -14.06 1.40
N PRO A 18 5.39 -15.31 0.94
CA PRO A 18 4.71 -15.78 -0.28
C PRO A 18 3.18 -15.69 -0.19
N LYS A 19 2.59 -15.99 0.97
CA LYS A 19 1.13 -15.84 1.17
C LYS A 19 0.65 -14.40 1.03
N LEU A 20 1.47 -13.44 1.47
CA LEU A 20 1.18 -12.01 1.28
C LEU A 20 1.20 -11.67 -0.21
N ILE A 21 2.19 -12.15 -0.96
CA ILE A 21 2.29 -11.90 -2.41
C ILE A 21 1.07 -12.47 -3.14
N GLU A 22 0.69 -13.73 -2.86
CA GLU A 22 -0.50 -14.35 -3.43
C GLU A 22 -1.75 -13.51 -3.15
N TRP A 23 -1.93 -13.07 -1.91
CA TRP A 23 -3.05 -12.22 -1.51
C TRP A 23 -3.04 -10.86 -2.22
N LEU A 24 -1.86 -10.22 -2.37
CA LEU A 24 -1.73 -8.95 -3.11
C LEU A 24 -2.10 -9.11 -4.59
N GLU A 25 -1.77 -10.25 -5.22
CA GLU A 25 -2.17 -10.56 -6.58
C GLU A 25 -3.67 -10.79 -6.68
N GLU A 26 -4.26 -11.61 -5.80
CA GLU A 26 -5.71 -11.86 -5.73
C GLU A 26 -6.52 -10.57 -5.51
N LYS A 27 -5.99 -9.63 -4.73
CA LYS A 27 -6.62 -8.33 -4.44
C LYS A 27 -6.30 -7.26 -5.48
N GLU A 28 -5.64 -7.63 -6.58
CA GLU A 28 -5.32 -6.71 -7.68
C GLU A 28 -4.39 -5.54 -7.29
N TYR A 29 -3.58 -5.67 -6.22
CA TYR A 29 -2.67 -4.62 -5.74
C TYR A 29 -1.80 -4.02 -6.84
N PHE A 30 -1.33 -4.86 -7.76
CA PHE A 30 -0.41 -4.45 -8.83
C PHE A 30 -1.08 -3.69 -9.97
N ILE A 31 -2.41 -3.65 -10.01
CA ILE A 31 -3.18 -2.95 -11.03
C ILE A 31 -4.16 -1.91 -10.46
N ALA A 32 -4.47 -1.98 -9.16
CA ALA A 32 -5.39 -1.08 -8.51
C ALA A 32 -4.97 0.39 -8.61
N PRO A 33 -5.93 1.34 -8.70
CA PRO A 33 -5.65 2.76 -8.60
C PRO A 33 -5.42 3.18 -7.14
N ALA A 34 -4.62 4.22 -6.91
CA ALA A 34 -4.44 4.81 -5.58
C ALA A 34 -5.54 5.82 -5.21
N SER A 35 -6.25 6.35 -6.18
CA SER A 35 -7.34 7.32 -6.00
C SER A 35 -8.31 7.29 -7.16
N LYS A 36 -9.45 7.99 -7.01
CA LYS A 36 -10.42 8.16 -8.10
C LYS A 36 -9.98 9.21 -9.14
N GLU A 37 -9.47 10.36 -8.68
CA GLU A 37 -9.30 11.55 -9.51
C GLU A 37 -7.94 12.27 -9.33
N HIS A 38 -7.16 11.84 -8.30
CA HIS A 38 -5.92 12.49 -7.93
C HIS A 38 -4.69 11.65 -8.32
N HIS A 39 -3.63 11.75 -7.55
CA HIS A 39 -2.41 10.97 -7.78
C HIS A 39 -2.69 9.46 -7.79
N GLY A 40 -2.25 8.79 -8.84
CA GLY A 40 -2.40 7.33 -8.97
C GLY A 40 -3.79 6.87 -9.44
N ALA A 41 -4.59 7.74 -10.07
CA ALA A 41 -5.86 7.38 -10.70
C ALA A 41 -5.63 6.69 -12.06
N TYR A 42 -4.86 5.61 -12.06
CA TYR A 42 -4.50 4.82 -13.24
C TYR A 42 -4.08 3.40 -12.84
N LYS A 43 -4.00 2.51 -13.83
CA LYS A 43 -3.57 1.12 -13.66
C LYS A 43 -2.19 1.04 -12.99
N GLY A 44 -2.13 0.38 -11.83
CA GLY A 44 -0.90 0.23 -11.04
C GLY A 44 -0.56 1.44 -10.17
N GLY A 45 -1.43 2.44 -10.09
CA GLY A 45 -1.19 3.66 -9.32
C GLY A 45 -0.97 3.41 -7.83
N LEU A 46 -1.68 2.42 -7.24
CA LEU A 46 -1.50 2.05 -5.84
C LEU A 46 -0.09 1.46 -5.59
N MET A 47 0.33 0.53 -6.43
CA MET A 47 1.66 -0.07 -6.33
C MET A 47 2.76 0.99 -6.50
N GLU A 48 2.64 1.86 -7.51
CA GLU A 48 3.63 2.92 -7.76
C GLU A 48 3.73 3.89 -6.59
N HIS A 49 2.57 4.33 -6.06
CA HIS A 49 2.52 5.18 -4.86
C HIS A 49 3.23 4.51 -3.68
N SER A 50 2.85 3.29 -3.37
CA SER A 50 3.39 2.53 -2.24
C SER A 50 4.91 2.27 -2.38
N PHE A 51 5.36 1.95 -3.58
CA PHE A 51 6.79 1.77 -3.86
C PHE A 51 7.57 3.07 -3.67
N ARG A 52 7.02 4.20 -4.11
CA ARG A 52 7.64 5.52 -3.90
C ARG A 52 7.75 5.85 -2.41
N VAL A 53 6.70 5.59 -1.63
CA VAL A 53 6.73 5.77 -0.17
C VAL A 53 7.80 4.89 0.48
N ALA A 54 7.90 3.61 0.09
CA ALA A 54 8.93 2.70 0.57
C ALA A 54 10.34 3.23 0.27
N TYR A 55 10.57 3.67 -0.96
CA TYR A 55 11.86 4.21 -1.39
C TYR A 55 12.25 5.47 -0.60
N GLU A 56 11.33 6.42 -0.42
CA GLU A 56 11.62 7.64 0.35
C GLU A 56 11.82 7.33 1.84
N LEU A 57 11.10 6.38 2.41
CA LEU A 57 11.29 5.97 3.79
C LEU A 57 12.66 5.28 4.01
N GLU A 58 13.10 4.45 3.08
CA GLU A 58 14.44 3.87 3.10
C GLU A 58 15.52 4.97 3.03
N LYS A 59 15.34 5.94 2.14
CA LYS A 59 16.25 7.06 2.00
C LYS A 59 16.32 7.93 3.27
N ILE A 60 15.18 8.25 3.87
CA ILE A 60 15.10 8.97 5.16
C ILE A 60 15.80 8.16 6.26
N THR A 61 15.52 6.85 6.31
CA THR A 61 16.16 5.92 7.25
C THR A 61 17.68 6.00 7.17
N TRP A 62 18.22 5.94 5.96
CA TRP A 62 19.65 6.06 5.72
C TRP A 62 20.20 7.43 6.12
N CYS A 63 19.59 8.52 5.64
CA CYS A 63 20.07 9.89 5.87
C CYS A 63 20.05 10.29 7.34
N MET A 64 19.05 9.82 8.10
CA MET A 64 18.87 10.14 9.51
C MET A 64 19.47 9.09 10.46
N GLY A 65 19.98 7.98 9.93
CA GLY A 65 20.53 6.89 10.75
C GLY A 65 19.48 6.21 11.62
N LEU A 66 18.23 6.15 11.19
CA LEU A 66 17.15 5.51 11.93
C LEU A 66 17.42 4.02 12.10
N LYS A 67 17.00 3.47 13.24
CA LYS A 67 17.12 2.06 13.57
C LYS A 67 15.73 1.47 13.68
N TRP A 68 15.51 0.35 13.01
CA TRP A 68 14.27 -0.41 13.00
C TRP A 68 14.49 -1.76 13.68
N GLU A 69 13.43 -2.34 14.21
CA GLU A 69 13.46 -3.69 14.78
C GLU A 69 13.90 -4.73 13.74
N ARG A 70 13.50 -4.55 12.47
CA ARG A 70 14.05 -5.31 11.35
C ARG A 70 14.40 -4.41 10.17
N ARG A 71 15.40 -4.84 9.41
CA ARG A 71 15.93 -4.05 8.29
C ARG A 71 14.89 -3.75 7.20
N GLU A 72 13.96 -4.66 7.00
CA GLU A 72 12.94 -4.58 5.96
C GLU A 72 11.79 -3.62 6.30
N SER A 73 11.70 -3.13 7.54
CA SER A 73 10.57 -2.30 8.01
C SER A 73 10.23 -1.11 7.10
N PRO A 74 11.19 -0.30 6.61
CA PRO A 74 10.86 0.81 5.71
C PRO A 74 10.12 0.35 4.44
N GLY A 75 10.60 -0.73 3.82
CA GLY A 75 9.99 -1.32 2.64
C GLY A 75 8.59 -1.86 2.94
N ILE A 76 8.43 -2.60 4.04
CA ILE A 76 7.15 -3.17 4.47
C ILE A 76 6.13 -2.08 4.75
N ILE A 77 6.49 -1.07 5.54
CA ILE A 77 5.61 0.06 5.85
C ILE A 77 5.18 0.76 4.58
N GLY A 78 6.13 1.15 3.73
CA GLY A 78 5.84 1.87 2.50
C GLY A 78 4.97 1.09 1.53
N LEU A 79 5.23 -0.22 1.36
CA LEU A 79 4.46 -1.05 0.44
C LEU A 79 3.05 -1.39 0.94
N LEU A 80 2.83 -1.44 2.26
CA LEU A 80 1.60 -1.99 2.82
C LEU A 80 0.71 -0.95 3.54
N HIS A 81 1.16 0.30 3.74
CA HIS A 81 0.39 1.30 4.49
C HIS A 81 -1.01 1.56 3.90
N ASP A 82 -1.12 1.52 2.58
CA ASP A 82 -2.31 1.87 1.80
C ASP A 82 -3.07 0.66 1.21
N VAL A 83 -2.80 -0.58 1.69
CA VAL A 83 -3.57 -1.75 1.23
C VAL A 83 -5.07 -1.63 1.55
N CYS A 84 -5.44 -0.75 2.46
CA CYS A 84 -6.84 -0.38 2.72
C CYS A 84 -7.61 0.09 1.48
N LYS A 85 -6.91 0.59 0.46
CA LYS A 85 -7.52 1.05 -0.80
C LYS A 85 -7.93 -0.10 -1.73
N LEU A 86 -7.47 -1.32 -1.45
CA LEU A 86 -7.90 -2.49 -2.21
C LEU A 86 -9.40 -2.74 -2.01
N GLY A 87 -10.12 -2.80 -3.12
CA GLY A 87 -11.57 -2.91 -3.13
C GLY A 87 -12.34 -1.61 -2.85
N ASP A 88 -11.67 -0.46 -2.67
CA ASP A 88 -12.33 0.83 -2.51
C ASP A 88 -12.89 1.39 -3.83
N TYR A 89 -12.43 0.86 -4.96
CA TYR A 89 -12.81 1.35 -6.29
C TYR A 89 -13.29 0.20 -7.18
N HIS A 90 -14.31 0.47 -7.98
CA HIS A 90 -14.64 -0.25 -9.20
C HIS A 90 -14.00 0.47 -10.37
N TYR A 91 -13.41 -0.26 -11.30
CA TYR A 91 -12.76 0.30 -12.48
C TYR A 91 -12.85 -0.66 -13.67
N TYR A 92 -12.69 -0.12 -14.86
CA TYR A 92 -12.60 -0.88 -16.10
C TYR A 92 -11.26 -0.63 -16.77
N ILE A 93 -10.63 -1.69 -17.28
CA ILE A 93 -9.41 -1.58 -18.08
C ILE A 93 -9.78 -1.85 -19.54
N ASP A 94 -9.60 -0.85 -20.42
CA ASP A 94 -9.84 -1.01 -21.85
C ASP A 94 -8.82 -2.01 -22.43
N PRO A 95 -9.26 -3.19 -22.94
CA PRO A 95 -8.34 -4.21 -23.42
C PRO A 95 -7.56 -3.81 -24.69
N ARG A 96 -7.98 -2.74 -25.39
CA ARG A 96 -7.32 -2.27 -26.61
C ARG A 96 -6.16 -1.35 -26.31
N THR A 97 -6.25 -0.57 -25.23
CA THR A 97 -5.27 0.45 -24.84
C THR A 97 -4.53 0.11 -23.55
N ASP A 98 -4.99 -0.91 -22.83
CA ASP A 98 -4.54 -1.29 -21.50
C ASP A 98 -4.60 -0.13 -20.47
N THR A 99 -5.47 0.85 -20.71
CA THR A 99 -5.67 2.01 -19.83
C THR A 99 -6.86 1.77 -18.90
N MET A 100 -6.72 2.24 -17.67
CA MET A 100 -7.81 2.21 -16.69
C MET A 100 -8.75 3.39 -16.93
N ILE A 101 -10.04 3.11 -16.97
CA ILE A 101 -11.11 4.07 -17.15
C ILE A 101 -12.25 3.77 -16.16
N GLU A 102 -13.18 4.69 -16.02
CA GLU A 102 -14.41 4.52 -15.22
C GLU A 102 -14.14 4.15 -13.76
N ILE A 103 -13.21 4.89 -13.10
CA ILE A 103 -12.92 4.67 -11.69
C ILE A 103 -14.04 5.27 -10.83
N GLU A 104 -14.73 4.42 -10.07
CA GLU A 104 -15.81 4.82 -9.18
C GLU A 104 -15.62 4.27 -7.75
N TRP A 105 -16.20 4.96 -6.76
CA TRP A 105 -16.21 4.48 -5.40
C TRP A 105 -17.05 3.21 -5.25
N ASN A 106 -16.48 2.19 -4.61
CA ASN A 106 -17.23 1.05 -4.13
C ASN A 106 -18.02 1.45 -2.86
N LYS A 107 -19.34 1.48 -2.97
CA LYS A 107 -20.24 1.85 -1.87
C LYS A 107 -20.43 0.73 -0.83
N GLU A 108 -20.03 -0.48 -1.16
CA GLU A 108 -20.21 -1.71 -0.34
C GLU A 108 -18.96 -2.06 0.50
N LYS A 109 -18.06 -1.11 0.72
CA LYS A 109 -16.85 -1.38 1.51
C LYS A 109 -17.16 -1.71 2.96
N LEU A 110 -16.53 -2.76 3.46
CA LEU A 110 -16.81 -3.36 4.76
C LEU A 110 -16.23 -2.59 5.95
N TYR A 111 -15.10 -1.90 5.78
CA TYR A 111 -14.37 -1.29 6.88
C TYR A 111 -14.17 0.20 6.68
N PRO A 112 -14.48 1.04 7.68
CA PRO A 112 -14.09 2.44 7.68
C PRO A 112 -12.60 2.61 8.03
N GLY A 113 -12.07 3.80 7.73
CA GLY A 113 -10.72 4.19 8.09
C GLY A 113 -9.67 3.75 7.07
N HIS A 114 -8.43 4.13 7.33
CA HIS A 114 -7.27 3.81 6.49
C HIS A 114 -6.27 2.90 7.22
N GLY A 115 -5.63 3.38 8.27
CA GLY A 115 -4.58 2.65 8.98
C GLY A 115 -5.09 1.38 9.64
N ASP A 116 -6.18 1.45 10.39
CA ASP A 116 -6.79 0.27 11.04
C ASP A 116 -7.26 -0.76 10.01
N LYS A 117 -7.88 -0.29 8.92
CA LYS A 117 -8.29 -1.17 7.81
C LYS A 117 -7.09 -1.90 7.21
N SER A 118 -5.97 -1.20 6.95
CA SER A 118 -4.76 -1.84 6.43
C SER A 118 -4.25 -2.91 7.39
N LEU A 119 -4.19 -2.64 8.70
CA LEU A 119 -3.75 -3.62 9.68
C LEU A 119 -4.67 -4.85 9.73
N ILE A 120 -5.98 -4.65 9.73
CA ILE A 120 -6.96 -5.75 9.73
C ILE A 120 -6.78 -6.62 8.48
N MET A 121 -6.60 -6.02 7.31
CA MET A 121 -6.42 -6.74 6.05
C MET A 121 -5.11 -7.55 6.01
N LEU A 122 -4.07 -7.12 6.72
CA LEU A 122 -2.76 -7.79 6.78
C LEU A 122 -2.69 -8.90 7.83
N MET A 123 -3.69 -9.03 8.72
CA MET A 123 -3.71 -10.05 9.77
C MET A 123 -3.60 -11.47 9.19
N GLY A 124 -2.65 -12.23 9.71
CA GLY A 124 -2.41 -13.62 9.27
C GLY A 124 -1.64 -13.76 7.95
N LEU A 125 -1.29 -12.65 7.29
CA LEU A 125 -0.50 -12.64 6.06
C LEU A 125 0.98 -12.33 6.34
N ILE A 126 1.24 -11.46 7.30
CA ILE A 126 2.56 -11.04 7.73
C ILE A 126 2.54 -10.71 9.23
N ASP A 127 3.57 -11.14 9.96
CA ASP A 127 3.78 -10.73 11.34
C ASP A 127 4.50 -9.37 11.35
N LEU A 128 3.72 -8.32 11.57
CA LEU A 128 4.22 -6.95 11.66
C LEU A 128 4.83 -6.69 13.05
N THR A 129 5.97 -6.00 13.09
CA THR A 129 6.53 -5.46 14.35
C THR A 129 5.63 -4.37 14.92
N GLU A 130 5.80 -4.01 16.20
CA GLU A 130 5.02 -2.93 16.80
C GLU A 130 5.29 -1.58 16.10
N GLU A 131 6.54 -1.31 15.71
CA GLU A 131 6.88 -0.11 14.94
C GLU A 131 6.16 -0.05 13.60
N GLU A 132 6.10 -1.17 12.88
CA GLU A 132 5.41 -1.26 11.60
C GLU A 132 3.90 -1.05 11.75
N LYS A 133 3.29 -1.69 12.76
CA LYS A 133 1.88 -1.48 13.08
C LYS A 133 1.57 -0.02 13.37
N MET A 134 2.39 0.64 14.20
CA MET A 134 2.21 2.05 14.53
C MET A 134 2.36 2.96 13.32
N CYS A 135 3.38 2.72 12.49
CA CYS A 135 3.60 3.49 11.26
C CYS A 135 2.44 3.33 10.28
N ILE A 136 1.97 2.09 10.05
CA ILE A 136 0.83 1.82 9.15
C ILE A 136 -0.45 2.43 9.72
N ARG A 137 -0.72 2.27 11.02
CA ARG A 137 -1.93 2.79 11.65
C ARG A 137 -2.04 4.30 11.52
N TYR A 138 -0.94 5.01 11.80
CA TYR A 138 -0.91 6.47 11.88
C TYR A 138 -0.36 7.17 10.63
N HIS A 139 -0.24 6.48 9.50
CA HIS A 139 0.33 7.04 8.27
C HIS A 139 -0.42 8.28 7.75
N MET A 140 -1.70 8.44 8.08
CA MET A 140 -2.49 9.62 7.71
C MET A 140 -2.07 10.89 8.46
N GLY A 141 -1.21 10.78 9.50
CA GLY A 141 -0.64 11.91 10.21
C GLY A 141 -1.70 12.88 10.73
N ALA A 142 -1.66 14.13 10.28
CA ALA A 142 -2.59 15.19 10.71
C ALA A 142 -4.08 14.93 10.42
N PHE A 143 -4.40 13.94 9.60
CA PHE A 143 -5.78 13.49 9.35
C PHE A 143 -6.26 12.41 10.32
N THR A 144 -5.40 11.94 11.22
CA THR A 144 -5.78 11.08 12.33
C THR A 144 -6.51 11.90 13.39
N ASP A 145 -7.52 11.32 14.04
CA ASP A 145 -8.28 12.01 15.08
C ASP A 145 -7.35 12.48 16.22
N LYS A 146 -7.56 13.70 16.70
CA LYS A 146 -6.71 14.29 17.75
C LYS A 146 -6.71 13.48 19.04
N SER A 147 -7.83 12.85 19.39
CA SER A 147 -7.94 11.98 20.56
C SER A 147 -7.00 10.77 20.54
N GLU A 148 -6.47 10.41 19.38
CA GLU A 148 -5.53 9.30 19.23
C GLU A 148 -4.07 9.71 19.49
N TRP A 149 -3.80 11.01 19.63
CA TRP A 149 -2.45 11.55 19.93
C TRP A 149 -2.24 11.92 21.40
N GLU A 150 -3.29 11.92 22.20
CA GLU A 150 -3.28 12.22 23.66
C GLU A 150 -3.18 10.92 24.49
#